data_93e5695d97d9fc82def16cc74bd7ca4b
#
_entry.id   93e5695d97d9fc82def16cc74bd7ca4b
#
_cell.length_a   1.000
_cell.length_b   1.000
_cell.length_c   1.000
_cell.angle_alpha   90.00
_cell.angle_beta   90.00
_cell.angle_gamma   90.00
#
_symmetry.space_group_name_H-M   'P 1'
#
loop_
_entity.id
_entity.type
_entity.pdbx_description
1 polymer ?
#
loop_
_entity_poly.entity_id
_entity_poly.type
_entity_poly.pdbx_seq_one_letter_code
_entity_poly.pdbx_strand_id
1 'polypeptide(L)'
;PMTENPIQISNKEIKHKESTNKKSITQSADKFSETVEAVKEQINYDVVAIDRKNDISYLDYIVDLMARALLTEKEVIRIAGTEMAADDIKAKLKTINHFNVEFVIDRLREVDTKITDFDAYILTCLYKADKQEDMHWNNVVRRQMRGGI
;
A
#
# COMPACT_ATOMS: atom_id res chain seq x y z
N PRO A 1 -19.36 6.73 -51.87
CA PRO A 1 -19.86 6.12 -50.64
C PRO A 1 -19.27 4.74 -50.39
N MET A 2 -18.89 4.03 -51.42
CA MET A 2 -18.27 2.72 -51.26
C MET A 2 -16.92 2.79 -50.63
N THR A 3 -16.17 3.84 -50.92
CA THR A 3 -14.83 4.03 -50.32
C THR A 3 -14.94 4.38 -48.84
N GLU A 4 -16.03 5.00 -48.43
CA GLU A 4 -16.23 5.32 -47.03
C GLU A 4 -16.55 4.06 -46.19
N ASN A 5 -17.27 3.13 -46.77
CA ASN A 5 -17.67 1.91 -46.05
C ASN A 5 -16.50 1.06 -45.57
N PRO A 6 -15.47 0.77 -46.40
CA PRO A 6 -14.32 0.05 -45.92
C PRO A 6 -13.58 0.78 -44.81
N ILE A 7 -13.45 2.12 -44.93
CA ILE A 7 -12.77 2.94 -43.93
C ILE A 7 -13.58 2.91 -42.63
N GLN A 8 -14.89 3.01 -42.72
CA GLN A 8 -15.77 2.94 -41.53
C GLN A 8 -15.66 1.58 -40.83
N ILE A 9 -15.58 0.49 -41.58
CA ILE A 9 -15.44 -0.81 -41.01
C ILE A 9 -14.09 -0.93 -40.26
N SER A 10 -13.03 -0.48 -40.86
CA SER A 10 -11.70 -0.46 -40.23
C SER A 10 -11.70 0.40 -38.96
N ASN A 11 -12.32 1.55 -39.02
CA ASN A 11 -12.42 2.43 -37.85
C ASN A 11 -13.24 1.81 -36.73
N LYS A 12 -14.31 1.10 -37.07
CA LYS A 12 -15.13 0.39 -36.09
C LYS A 12 -14.35 -0.71 -35.39
N GLU A 13 -13.55 -1.44 -36.13
CA GLU A 13 -12.71 -2.48 -35.56
C GLU A 13 -11.68 -1.90 -34.60
N ILE A 14 -11.01 -0.81 -35.01
CA ILE A 14 -10.05 -0.12 -34.17
C ILE A 14 -10.72 0.44 -32.92
N LYS A 15 -11.88 1.07 -33.07
CA LYS A 15 -12.65 1.62 -31.95
C LYS A 15 -13.07 0.53 -30.98
N HIS A 16 -13.46 -0.65 -31.49
CA HIS A 16 -13.87 -1.76 -30.66
C HIS A 16 -12.69 -2.24 -29.79
N LYS A 17 -11.50 -2.37 -30.37
CA LYS A 17 -10.30 -2.75 -29.61
C LYS A 17 -9.93 -1.69 -28.58
N GLU A 18 -9.96 -0.43 -28.95
CA GLU A 18 -9.71 0.67 -28.02
C GLU A 18 -10.72 0.69 -26.89
N SER A 19 -12.00 0.48 -27.21
CA SER A 19 -13.06 0.43 -26.21
C SER A 19 -12.85 -0.69 -25.21
N THR A 20 -12.41 -1.86 -25.65
CA THR A 20 -12.12 -2.99 -24.79
C THR A 20 -10.95 -2.68 -23.86
N ASN A 21 -9.88 -2.08 -24.40
CA ASN A 21 -8.72 -1.66 -23.59
C ASN A 21 -9.11 -0.60 -22.58
N LYS A 22 -9.91 0.38 -22.98
CA LYS A 22 -10.38 1.43 -22.09
C LYS A 22 -11.20 0.88 -20.93
N LYS A 23 -12.08 -0.08 -21.20
CA LYS A 23 -12.88 -0.74 -20.16
C LYS A 23 -11.99 -1.44 -19.16
N SER A 24 -10.99 -2.18 -19.64
CA SER A 24 -10.05 -2.89 -18.79
C SER A 24 -9.27 -1.93 -17.90
N ILE A 25 -8.76 -0.82 -18.48
CA ILE A 25 -8.03 0.21 -17.75
C ILE A 25 -8.94 0.89 -16.74
N THR A 26 -10.18 1.21 -17.12
CA THR A 26 -11.15 1.87 -16.24
C THR A 26 -11.50 0.97 -15.06
N GLN A 27 -11.74 -0.32 -15.30
CA GLN A 27 -12.03 -1.28 -14.25
C GLN A 27 -10.86 -1.42 -13.26
N SER A 28 -9.63 -1.45 -13.78
CA SER A 28 -8.43 -1.51 -12.94
C SER A 28 -8.27 -0.25 -12.10
N ALA A 29 -8.51 0.91 -12.69
CA ALA A 29 -8.43 2.20 -11.99
C ALA A 29 -9.52 2.30 -10.92
N ASP A 30 -10.74 1.88 -11.22
CA ASP A 30 -11.85 1.88 -10.26
C ASP A 30 -11.56 0.94 -9.10
N LYS A 31 -11.04 -0.25 -9.39
CA LYS A 31 -10.68 -1.23 -8.36
C LYS A 31 -9.55 -0.69 -7.47
N PHE A 32 -8.57 -0.02 -8.04
CA PHE A 32 -7.51 0.61 -7.28
C PHE A 32 -8.07 1.70 -6.36
N SER A 33 -8.92 2.57 -6.88
CA SER A 33 -9.56 3.64 -6.09
C SER A 33 -10.39 3.07 -4.95
N GLU A 34 -11.17 2.03 -5.22
CA GLU A 34 -11.97 1.36 -4.20
C GLU A 34 -11.08 0.75 -3.12
N THR A 35 -9.96 0.15 -3.50
CA THR A 35 -9.01 -0.44 -2.56
C THR A 35 -8.33 0.63 -1.72
N VAL A 36 -7.96 1.75 -2.33
CA VAL A 36 -7.39 2.90 -1.60
C VAL A 36 -8.38 3.38 -0.55
N GLU A 37 -9.65 3.57 -0.91
CA GLU A 37 -10.67 4.01 0.04
C GLU A 37 -10.88 2.99 1.16
N ALA A 38 -10.87 1.70 0.85
CA ALA A 38 -10.98 0.65 1.84
C ALA A 38 -9.80 0.67 2.81
N VAL A 39 -8.58 0.87 2.31
CA VAL A 39 -7.38 1.00 3.16
C VAL A 39 -7.50 2.22 4.05
N LYS A 40 -7.89 3.36 3.49
CA LYS A 40 -8.07 4.60 4.26
C LYS A 40 -9.07 4.42 5.40
N GLU A 41 -10.17 3.75 5.14
CA GLU A 41 -11.17 3.46 6.17
C GLU A 41 -10.61 2.53 7.23
N GLN A 42 -9.91 1.49 6.81
CA GLN A 42 -9.30 0.51 7.70
C GLN A 42 -8.35 1.14 8.71
N ILE A 43 -7.51 2.07 8.26
CA ILE A 43 -6.47 2.69 9.10
C ILE A 43 -6.92 4.00 9.75
N ASN A 44 -8.19 4.39 9.61
CA ASN A 44 -8.69 5.69 10.08
C ASN A 44 -7.85 6.84 9.53
N TYR A 45 -7.76 6.92 8.21
CA TYR A 45 -6.90 7.89 7.51
C TYR A 45 -7.07 9.32 8.04
N ASP A 46 -8.30 9.76 8.24
CA ASP A 46 -8.57 11.14 8.66
C ASP A 46 -7.96 11.45 10.02
N VAL A 47 -8.02 10.49 10.94
CA VAL A 47 -7.43 10.63 12.28
C VAL A 47 -5.91 10.70 12.18
N VAL A 48 -5.30 9.79 11.42
CA VAL A 48 -3.84 9.79 11.23
C VAL A 48 -3.38 11.07 10.54
N ALA A 49 -4.14 11.55 9.54
CA ALA A 49 -3.80 12.77 8.81
C ALA A 49 -3.81 14.00 9.74
N ILE A 50 -4.70 14.04 10.70
CA ILE A 50 -4.74 15.12 11.68
C ILE A 50 -3.56 15.00 12.65
N ASP A 51 -3.34 13.81 13.20
CA ASP A 51 -2.26 13.56 14.17
C ASP A 51 -0.89 13.72 13.54
N ARG A 52 -0.75 13.37 12.26
CA ARG A 52 0.51 13.35 11.53
C ARG A 52 0.48 14.30 10.35
N LYS A 53 -0.05 15.50 10.53
CA LYS A 53 -0.22 16.47 9.44
C LYS A 53 1.08 16.83 8.72
N ASN A 54 2.22 16.71 9.39
CA ASN A 54 3.51 16.98 8.78
C ASN A 54 4.07 15.77 8.02
N ASP A 55 3.43 14.63 8.11
CA ASP A 55 3.88 13.37 7.53
C ASP A 55 2.87 12.80 6.51
N ILE A 56 2.01 13.65 5.96
CA ILE A 56 0.97 13.21 5.02
C ILE A 56 1.56 12.54 3.78
N SER A 57 2.72 13.00 3.32
CA SER A 57 3.37 12.34 2.19
C SER A 57 3.75 10.90 2.49
N TYR A 58 4.22 10.61 3.70
CA TYR A 58 4.47 9.23 4.12
C TYR A 58 3.18 8.44 4.21
N LEU A 59 2.15 9.03 4.82
CA LEU A 59 0.86 8.39 4.98
C LEU A 59 0.25 8.01 3.62
N ASP A 60 0.24 8.96 2.68
CA ASP A 60 -0.31 8.72 1.34
C ASP A 60 0.49 7.65 0.60
N TYR A 61 1.80 7.65 0.75
CA TYR A 61 2.65 6.65 0.13
C TYR A 61 2.37 5.26 0.69
N ILE A 62 2.20 5.15 2.01
CA ILE A 62 1.86 3.88 2.67
C ILE A 62 0.51 3.35 2.17
N VAL A 63 -0.50 4.21 2.10
CA VAL A 63 -1.82 3.83 1.60
C VAL A 63 -1.75 3.33 0.17
N ASP A 64 -1.06 4.07 -0.70
CA ASP A 64 -0.90 3.69 -2.10
C ASP A 64 -0.20 2.33 -2.22
N LEU A 65 0.87 2.14 -1.47
CA LEU A 65 1.63 0.90 -1.50
C LEU A 65 0.82 -0.29 -0.98
N MET A 66 0.07 -0.10 0.10
CA MET A 66 -0.83 -1.13 0.61
C MET A 66 -1.86 -1.54 -0.44
N ALA A 67 -2.48 -0.56 -1.09
CA ALA A 67 -3.47 -0.83 -2.14
C ALA A 67 -2.85 -1.61 -3.31
N ARG A 68 -1.68 -1.19 -3.77
CA ARG A 68 -0.98 -1.88 -4.85
C ARG A 68 -0.61 -3.32 -4.46
N ALA A 69 -0.14 -3.52 -3.24
CA ALA A 69 0.22 -4.85 -2.76
C ALA A 69 -1.01 -5.74 -2.63
N LEU A 70 -2.13 -5.20 -2.14
CA LEU A 70 -3.38 -5.95 -2.02
C LEU A 70 -3.95 -6.39 -3.37
N LEU A 71 -3.65 -5.64 -4.43
CA LEU A 71 -4.13 -5.93 -5.78
C LEU A 71 -3.12 -6.67 -6.66
N THR A 72 -1.94 -6.98 -6.14
CA THR A 72 -0.93 -7.64 -6.95
C THR A 72 -1.40 -9.02 -7.41
N GLU A 73 -1.08 -9.34 -8.65
CA GLU A 73 -1.32 -10.66 -9.23
C GLU A 73 -0.11 -11.57 -9.10
N LYS A 74 1.00 -11.04 -8.59
CA LYS A 74 2.20 -11.84 -8.35
C LYS A 74 1.94 -12.86 -7.25
N GLU A 75 2.54 -14.02 -7.38
CA GLU A 75 2.42 -15.08 -6.38
C GLU A 75 3.32 -14.83 -5.17
N VAL A 76 4.44 -14.13 -5.38
CA VAL A 76 5.41 -13.86 -4.31
C VAL A 76 5.75 -12.37 -4.29
N ILE A 77 6.06 -11.88 -3.10
CA ILE A 77 6.56 -10.52 -2.87
C ILE A 77 7.85 -10.66 -2.07
N ARG A 78 8.86 -9.89 -2.45
CA ARG A 78 10.14 -9.93 -1.75
C ARG A 78 10.12 -8.95 -0.58
N ILE A 79 10.34 -9.48 0.62
CA ILE A 79 10.41 -8.71 1.85
C ILE A 79 11.69 -9.10 2.59
N ALA A 80 12.50 -8.10 2.96
CA ALA A 80 13.74 -8.28 3.70
C ALA A 80 14.67 -9.30 3.02
N GLY A 81 14.73 -9.29 1.69
CA GLY A 81 15.58 -10.20 0.93
C GLY A 81 15.04 -11.61 0.77
N THR A 82 13.86 -11.89 1.30
CA THR A 82 13.22 -13.20 1.25
C THR A 82 11.95 -13.13 0.42
N GLU A 83 11.71 -14.14 -0.40
CA GLU A 83 10.46 -14.25 -1.14
C GLU A 83 9.38 -14.81 -0.21
N MET A 84 8.25 -14.13 -0.14
CA MET A 84 7.11 -14.54 0.66
C MET A 84 5.88 -14.65 -0.21
N ALA A 85 4.98 -15.57 0.15
CA ALA A 85 3.72 -15.72 -0.56
C ALA A 85 2.93 -14.41 -0.48
N ALA A 86 2.48 -13.93 -1.64
CA ALA A 86 1.71 -12.69 -1.69
C ALA A 86 0.44 -12.79 -0.85
N ASP A 87 -0.19 -13.97 -0.79
CA ASP A 87 -1.39 -14.16 0.00
C ASP A 87 -1.14 -13.96 1.51
N ASP A 88 0.02 -14.37 2.01
CA ASP A 88 0.39 -14.13 3.40
C ASP A 88 0.55 -12.65 3.69
N ILE A 89 1.17 -11.93 2.77
CA ILE A 89 1.37 -10.49 2.90
C ILE A 89 0.01 -9.76 2.84
N LYS A 90 -0.84 -10.14 1.90
CA LYS A 90 -2.18 -9.57 1.79
C LYS A 90 -3.00 -9.78 3.06
N ALA A 91 -2.94 -10.99 3.61
CA ALA A 91 -3.63 -11.29 4.87
C ALA A 91 -3.13 -10.39 6.00
N LYS A 92 -1.83 -10.18 6.08
CA LYS A 92 -1.24 -9.30 7.08
C LYS A 92 -1.64 -7.85 6.89
N LEU A 93 -1.62 -7.37 5.63
CA LEU A 93 -2.00 -5.99 5.32
C LEU A 93 -3.45 -5.69 5.72
N LYS A 94 -4.33 -6.68 5.63
CA LYS A 94 -5.74 -6.52 6.04
C LYS A 94 -5.91 -6.35 7.55
N THR A 95 -4.90 -6.64 8.34
CA THR A 95 -4.94 -6.48 9.80
C THR A 95 -4.31 -5.17 10.28
N ILE A 96 -3.70 -4.41 9.39
CA ILE A 96 -3.03 -3.16 9.75
C ILE A 96 -4.05 -2.13 10.23
N ASN A 97 -3.76 -1.51 11.36
CA ASN A 97 -4.60 -0.45 11.95
C ASN A 97 -3.84 0.87 11.98
N HIS A 98 -4.47 1.93 12.48
CA HIS A 98 -3.87 3.26 12.52
C HIS A 98 -2.61 3.32 13.39
N PHE A 99 -2.55 2.58 14.49
CA PHE A 99 -1.37 2.53 15.35
C PHE A 99 -0.17 1.93 14.60
N ASN A 100 -0.41 0.87 13.83
CA ASN A 100 0.63 0.24 13.02
C ASN A 100 1.18 1.22 11.99
N VAL A 101 0.30 1.98 11.33
CA VAL A 101 0.70 2.96 10.32
C VAL A 101 1.51 4.08 10.97
N GLU A 102 1.06 4.60 12.10
CA GLU A 102 1.80 5.66 12.82
C GLU A 102 3.18 5.16 13.26
N PHE A 103 3.27 3.92 13.71
CA PHE A 103 4.55 3.30 14.07
C PHE A 103 5.49 3.23 12.86
N VAL A 104 4.96 2.84 11.70
CA VAL A 104 5.74 2.79 10.46
C VAL A 104 6.22 4.19 10.05
N ILE A 105 5.35 5.20 10.17
CA ILE A 105 5.74 6.58 9.89
C ILE A 105 6.91 7.01 10.79
N ASP A 106 6.84 6.70 12.07
CA ASP A 106 7.92 7.00 13.01
C ASP A 106 9.23 6.31 12.60
N ARG A 107 9.14 5.04 12.18
CA ARG A 107 10.31 4.30 11.70
C ARG A 107 10.92 4.94 10.46
N LEU A 108 10.07 5.39 9.53
CA LEU A 108 10.54 6.05 8.31
C LEU A 108 11.27 7.36 8.61
N ARG A 109 10.81 8.09 9.62
CA ARG A 109 11.46 9.34 10.04
C ARG A 109 12.80 9.11 10.71
N GLU A 110 12.98 7.99 11.38
CA GLU A 110 14.22 7.64 12.09
C GLU A 110 15.31 7.09 11.18
N VAL A 111 15.00 6.74 9.94
CA VAL A 111 15.97 6.11 9.04
C VAL A 111 16.85 7.18 8.40
N ASP A 112 18.14 7.16 8.77
CA ASP A 112 19.16 8.06 8.22
C ASP A 112 19.91 7.45 7.04
N THR A 113 19.80 6.14 6.85
CA THR A 113 20.56 5.45 5.81
C THR A 113 19.78 5.42 4.50
N LYS A 114 20.53 5.47 3.40
CA LYS A 114 19.98 5.37 2.06
C LYS A 114 19.31 4.02 1.88
N ILE A 115 18.01 4.02 1.65
CA ILE A 115 17.25 2.80 1.41
C ILE A 115 17.25 2.53 -0.08
N THR A 116 17.73 1.35 -0.49
CA THR A 116 17.83 0.98 -1.90
C THR A 116 16.46 0.67 -2.50
N ASP A 117 15.60 -0.01 -1.74
CA ASP A 117 14.25 -0.37 -2.17
C ASP A 117 13.28 0.10 -1.09
N PHE A 118 12.72 1.27 -1.32
CA PHE A 118 11.85 1.94 -0.36
C PHE A 118 10.53 1.18 -0.17
N ASP A 119 9.96 0.68 -1.25
CA ASP A 119 8.71 -0.09 -1.20
C ASP A 119 8.88 -1.37 -0.39
N ALA A 120 9.96 -2.11 -0.64
CA ALA A 120 10.24 -3.33 0.11
C ALA A 120 10.46 -3.03 1.59
N TYR A 121 11.11 -1.92 1.90
CA TYR A 121 11.33 -1.49 3.28
C TYR A 121 10.01 -1.22 3.98
N ILE A 122 9.12 -0.46 3.35
CA ILE A 122 7.81 -0.13 3.93
C ILE A 122 6.98 -1.40 4.12
N LEU A 123 6.93 -2.27 3.12
CA LEU A 123 6.20 -3.53 3.23
C LEU A 123 6.75 -4.40 4.36
N THR A 124 8.06 -4.42 4.53
CA THR A 124 8.70 -5.13 5.64
C THR A 124 8.26 -4.56 6.98
N CYS A 125 8.27 -3.24 7.11
CA CYS A 125 7.82 -2.56 8.33
C CYS A 125 6.36 -2.85 8.63
N LEU A 126 5.50 -2.80 7.62
CA LEU A 126 4.07 -3.10 7.77
C LEU A 126 3.85 -4.56 8.17
N TYR A 127 4.57 -5.47 7.53
CA TYR A 127 4.45 -6.90 7.83
C TYR A 127 4.84 -7.23 9.26
N LYS A 128 5.83 -6.54 9.80
CA LYS A 128 6.35 -6.77 11.14
C LYS A 128 5.84 -5.77 12.18
N ALA A 129 4.97 -4.85 11.79
CA ALA A 129 4.58 -3.71 12.62
C ALA A 129 4.04 -4.12 14.00
N ASP A 130 3.16 -5.10 14.05
CA ASP A 130 2.58 -5.55 15.31
C ASP A 130 3.63 -6.13 16.26
N LYS A 131 4.53 -6.97 15.76
CA LYS A 131 5.60 -7.54 16.58
C LYS A 131 6.60 -6.48 17.04
N GLN A 132 7.01 -5.61 16.14
CA GLN A 132 7.97 -4.54 16.46
C GLN A 132 7.36 -3.56 17.44
N GLU A 133 6.09 -3.26 17.28
CA GLU A 133 5.36 -2.38 18.18
C GLU A 133 5.29 -2.99 19.57
N ASP A 134 4.92 -4.27 19.68
CA ASP A 134 4.87 -4.98 20.96
C ASP A 134 6.23 -5.01 21.63
N MET A 135 7.29 -5.30 20.90
CA MET A 135 8.66 -5.29 21.43
C MET A 135 9.06 -3.90 21.91
N HIS A 136 8.70 -2.87 21.15
CA HIS A 136 9.00 -1.50 21.52
C HIS A 136 8.31 -1.13 22.84
N TRP A 137 7.02 -1.41 22.96
CA TRP A 137 6.25 -1.12 24.16
C TRP A 137 6.76 -1.91 25.36
N ASN A 138 7.10 -3.17 25.17
CA ASN A 138 7.69 -3.99 26.23
C ASN A 138 9.00 -3.38 26.74
N ASN A 139 9.83 -2.88 25.84
CA ASN A 139 11.07 -2.22 26.21
C ASN A 139 10.83 -0.92 26.96
N VAL A 140 9.85 -0.14 26.54
CA VAL A 140 9.49 1.12 27.23
C VAL A 140 9.01 0.82 28.64
N VAL A 141 8.12 -0.16 28.80
CA VAL A 141 7.60 -0.55 30.11
C VAL A 141 8.75 -1.01 31.02
N ARG A 142 9.67 -1.84 30.52
CA ARG A 142 10.83 -2.31 31.29
C ARG A 142 11.69 -1.14 31.76
N ARG A 143 11.94 -0.16 30.90
CA ARG A 143 12.71 1.04 31.29
C ARG A 143 12.02 1.82 32.37
N GLN A 144 10.70 2.01 32.26
CA GLN A 144 9.90 2.71 33.26
C GLN A 144 9.93 1.98 34.59
N MET A 145 9.79 0.67 34.58
CA MET A 145 9.88 -0.14 35.77
C MET A 145 11.24 -0.04 36.47
N ARG A 146 12.32 -0.01 35.68
CA ARG A 146 13.68 0.16 36.21
C ARG A 146 13.89 1.57 36.73
N GLY A 147 13.37 2.57 36.02
CA GLY A 147 13.51 3.97 36.41
C GLY A 147 12.68 4.37 37.60
N GLY A 148 11.59 3.63 37.88
CA GLY A 148 10.72 3.88 39.03
C GLY A 148 11.25 3.36 40.35
N ILE A 149 12.35 2.68 40.28
CA ILE A 149 13.04 2.16 41.47
C ILE A 149 14.12 3.15 41.90
#